data_71f02581986dca9e42042ddad8b77152
#
_entry.id   71f02581986dca9e42042ddad8b77152
#
_cell.length_a   1.000
_cell.length_b   1.000
_cell.length_c   1.000
_cell.angle_alpha   90.00
_cell.angle_beta   90.00
_cell.angle_gamma   90.00
#
_symmetry.space_group_name_H-M   'P 1'
#
loop_
_entity.id
_entity.type
_entity.pdbx_description
1 polymer ?
#
loop_
_entity_poly.entity_id
_entity_poly.type
_entity_poly.pdbx_seq_one_letter_code
_entity_poly.pdbx_strand_id
1 'polypeptide(L)'
;MEVKIKDLHPTQLYLSEKKLKAIQNLYKSAETFNMDSISVLSFKNHLLITDGHHRAYQAMLLGQDTISAEWDKDGDDEIYDLYAQVCEERKIYSVLDLKNHILPQDEYEAKWYNWCDGFNQATTLLLKRKLK
;
A
#
# COMPACT_ATOMS: atom_id res chain seq x y z
N MET A 1 -10.12 -13.99 -0.90
CA MET A 1 -11.17 -13.24 -1.64
C MET A 1 -10.53 -12.43 -2.76
N GLU A 2 -11.34 -12.05 -3.72
CA GLU A 2 -10.88 -11.14 -4.78
C GLU A 2 -11.46 -9.76 -4.58
N VAL A 3 -10.64 -8.73 -4.80
CA VAL A 3 -11.03 -7.33 -4.69
C VAL A 3 -10.69 -6.60 -5.98
N LYS A 4 -11.45 -5.57 -6.30
CA LYS A 4 -11.18 -4.74 -7.47
C LYS A 4 -10.00 -3.81 -7.16
N ILE A 5 -9.00 -3.81 -8.04
CA ILE A 5 -7.80 -2.99 -7.84
C ILE A 5 -8.16 -1.50 -7.78
N LYS A 6 -9.12 -1.06 -8.58
CA LYS A 6 -9.57 0.34 -8.58
C LYS A 6 -10.19 0.80 -7.26
N ASP A 7 -10.68 -0.13 -6.45
CA ASP A 7 -11.31 0.17 -5.15
C ASP A 7 -10.29 0.17 -3.99
N LEU A 8 -9.06 -0.22 -4.26
CA LEU A 8 -7.99 -0.26 -3.26
C LEU A 8 -7.43 1.14 -3.02
N HIS A 9 -7.34 1.52 -1.75
CA HIS A 9 -6.74 2.78 -1.34
C HIS A 9 -5.33 2.53 -0.80
N PRO A 10 -4.30 3.19 -1.36
CA PRO A 10 -2.95 3.04 -0.84
C PRO A 10 -2.79 3.65 0.55
N THR A 11 -1.88 3.08 1.31
CA THR A 11 -1.43 3.58 2.61
C THR A 11 0.08 3.82 2.62
N GLN A 12 0.68 3.83 1.43
CA GLN A 12 2.12 3.98 1.22
C GLN A 12 2.35 5.08 0.18
N LEU A 13 3.25 6.01 0.50
CA LEU A 13 3.52 7.18 -0.36
C LEU A 13 4.40 6.86 -1.56
N TYR A 14 5.25 5.83 -1.46
CA TYR A 14 6.24 5.51 -2.47
C TYR A 14 6.30 4.01 -2.73
N LEU A 15 6.75 3.65 -3.94
CA LEU A 15 7.13 2.29 -4.29
C LEU A 15 8.65 2.24 -4.51
N SER A 16 9.26 1.10 -4.21
CA SER A 16 10.68 0.85 -4.49
C SER A 16 10.82 0.27 -5.89
N GLU A 17 11.64 0.90 -6.72
CA GLU A 17 11.98 0.38 -8.05
C GLU A 17 12.58 -1.01 -7.97
N LYS A 18 13.46 -1.26 -7.00
CA LYS A 18 14.09 -2.57 -6.79
C LYS A 18 13.06 -3.65 -6.43
N LYS A 19 12.16 -3.34 -5.47
CA LYS A 19 11.09 -4.27 -5.08
C LYS A 19 10.13 -4.52 -6.22
N LEU A 20 9.79 -3.47 -6.97
CA LEU A 20 8.89 -3.59 -8.12
C LEU A 20 9.49 -4.48 -9.20
N LYS A 21 10.77 -4.33 -9.51
CA LYS A 21 11.46 -5.19 -10.48
C LYS A 21 11.48 -6.65 -10.04
N ALA A 22 11.67 -6.91 -8.74
CA ALA A 22 11.62 -8.27 -8.22
C ALA A 22 10.23 -8.88 -8.39
N ILE A 23 9.18 -8.12 -8.11
CA ILE A 23 7.78 -8.54 -8.31
C ILE A 23 7.50 -8.75 -9.81
N GLN A 24 7.99 -7.87 -10.67
CA GLN A 24 7.83 -8.00 -12.13
C GLN A 24 8.50 -9.26 -12.66
N ASN A 25 9.66 -9.64 -12.12
CA ASN A 25 10.35 -10.87 -12.50
C ASN A 25 9.59 -12.13 -12.09
N LEU A 26 8.90 -12.10 -10.94
CA LEU A 26 8.09 -13.23 -10.47
C LEU A 26 6.76 -13.36 -11.23
N TYR A 27 6.16 -12.25 -11.62
CA TYR A 27 4.82 -12.20 -12.19
C TYR A 27 4.84 -11.47 -13.53
N LYS A 28 5.35 -12.17 -14.57
CA LYS A 28 5.60 -11.56 -15.90
C LYS A 28 4.41 -11.59 -16.84
N SER A 29 3.41 -12.43 -16.56
CA SER A 29 2.31 -12.67 -17.47
C SER A 29 0.99 -12.80 -16.73
N ALA A 30 -0.06 -12.20 -17.30
CA ALA A 30 -1.42 -12.34 -16.78
C ALA A 30 -1.92 -13.80 -16.83
N GLU A 31 -1.45 -14.59 -17.80
CA GLU A 31 -1.86 -16.01 -17.95
C GLU A 31 -1.25 -16.89 -16.88
N THR A 32 -0.06 -16.55 -16.39
CA THR A 32 0.63 -17.29 -15.34
C THR A 32 0.44 -16.60 -13.98
N PHE A 33 -0.54 -15.73 -13.89
CA PHE A 33 -0.76 -14.89 -12.75
C PHE A 33 -1.28 -15.70 -11.55
N ASN A 34 -0.38 -16.00 -10.63
CA ASN A 34 -0.69 -16.69 -9.38
C ASN A 34 0.03 -15.95 -8.24
N MET A 35 -0.35 -14.70 -8.08
CA MET A 35 0.27 -13.80 -7.12
C MET A 35 -0.23 -14.10 -5.71
N ASP A 36 0.67 -14.04 -4.72
CA ASP A 36 0.29 -14.13 -3.33
C ASP A 36 -0.73 -13.05 -2.99
N SER A 37 -1.66 -13.38 -2.10
CA SER A 37 -2.69 -12.44 -1.66
C SER A 37 -2.07 -11.22 -1.00
N ILE A 38 -2.63 -10.05 -1.28
CA ILE A 38 -2.32 -8.82 -0.56
C ILE A 38 -3.12 -8.81 0.75
N SER A 39 -2.70 -7.97 1.70
CA SER A 39 -3.44 -7.78 2.96
C SER A 39 -4.20 -6.47 2.93
N VAL A 40 -5.44 -6.48 3.38
CA VAL A 40 -6.32 -5.30 3.35
C VAL A 40 -7.08 -5.14 4.67
N LEU A 41 -7.48 -3.90 4.94
CA LEU A 41 -8.39 -3.54 6.03
C LEU A 41 -9.57 -2.77 5.45
N SER A 42 -10.74 -2.94 6.06
CA SER A 42 -11.91 -2.10 5.77
C SER A 42 -12.09 -1.11 6.91
N PHE A 43 -12.11 0.19 6.58
CA PHE A 43 -12.27 1.26 7.56
C PHE A 43 -13.02 2.43 6.94
N LYS A 44 -14.13 2.87 7.54
CA LYS A 44 -14.96 3.98 7.06
C LYS A 44 -15.35 3.86 5.57
N ASN A 45 -15.73 2.66 5.16
CA ASN A 45 -16.10 2.31 3.78
C ASN A 45 -14.94 2.37 2.77
N HIS A 46 -13.71 2.47 3.24
CA HIS A 46 -12.52 2.38 2.40
C HIS A 46 -11.86 1.02 2.56
N LEU A 47 -11.35 0.48 1.45
CA LEU A 47 -10.57 -0.75 1.45
C LEU A 47 -9.10 -0.37 1.36
N LEU A 48 -8.40 -0.45 2.49
CA LEU A 48 -7.02 0.00 2.63
C LEU A 48 -6.05 -1.15 2.39
N ILE A 49 -5.00 -0.92 1.59
CA ILE A 49 -3.92 -1.89 1.43
C ILE A 49 -3.00 -1.76 2.63
N THR A 50 -2.75 -2.84 3.36
CA THR A 50 -1.78 -2.86 4.46
C THR A 50 -0.47 -3.53 4.08
N ASP A 51 -0.51 -4.48 3.15
CA ASP A 51 0.67 -5.15 2.60
C ASP A 51 0.40 -5.56 1.16
N GLY A 52 1.36 -5.34 0.28
CA GLY A 52 1.28 -5.76 -1.10
C GLY A 52 1.07 -4.65 -2.11
N HIS A 53 1.43 -3.40 -1.80
CA HIS A 53 1.32 -2.28 -2.76
C HIS A 53 2.04 -2.56 -4.07
N HIS A 54 3.24 -3.15 -4.02
CA HIS A 54 4.01 -3.49 -5.23
C HIS A 54 3.31 -4.57 -6.06
N ARG A 55 2.72 -5.56 -5.40
CA ARG A 55 1.95 -6.61 -6.08
C ARG A 55 0.70 -6.05 -6.74
N ALA A 56 -0.03 -5.19 -6.03
CA ALA A 56 -1.22 -4.55 -6.59
C ALA A 56 -0.88 -3.69 -7.81
N TYR A 57 0.23 -2.95 -7.74
CA TYR A 57 0.70 -2.14 -8.86
C TYR A 57 1.07 -3.01 -10.05
N GLN A 58 1.79 -4.10 -9.86
CA GLN A 58 2.15 -5.03 -10.94
C GLN A 58 0.92 -5.70 -11.56
N ALA A 59 -0.05 -6.10 -10.73
CA ALA A 59 -1.30 -6.67 -11.23
C ALA A 59 -2.03 -5.68 -12.14
N MET A 60 -2.06 -4.42 -11.76
CA MET A 60 -2.64 -3.35 -12.58
C MET A 60 -1.89 -3.20 -13.93
N LEU A 61 -0.57 -3.21 -13.91
CA LEU A 61 0.25 -3.11 -15.14
C LEU A 61 0.00 -4.30 -16.07
N LEU A 62 -0.30 -5.47 -15.54
CA LEU A 62 -0.63 -6.66 -16.32
C LEU A 62 -2.06 -6.65 -16.86
N GLY A 63 -2.83 -5.59 -16.59
CA GLY A 63 -4.20 -5.45 -17.05
C GLY A 63 -5.23 -6.21 -16.23
N GLN A 64 -4.87 -6.63 -15.02
CA GLN A 64 -5.81 -7.31 -14.12
C GLN A 64 -6.78 -6.30 -13.52
N ASP A 65 -8.06 -6.65 -13.45
CA ASP A 65 -9.09 -5.84 -12.79
C ASP A 65 -9.18 -6.15 -11.29
N THR A 66 -8.85 -7.38 -10.92
CA THR A 66 -8.96 -7.87 -9.54
C THR A 66 -7.64 -8.46 -9.07
N ILE A 67 -7.50 -8.58 -7.75
CA ILE A 67 -6.36 -9.23 -7.12
C ILE A 67 -6.86 -10.01 -5.90
N SER A 68 -6.20 -11.14 -5.61
CA SER A 68 -6.49 -11.91 -4.41
C SER A 68 -6.08 -11.13 -3.17
N ALA A 69 -6.93 -11.12 -2.16
CA ALA A 69 -6.70 -10.39 -0.92
C ALA A 69 -7.17 -11.20 0.28
N GLU A 70 -6.56 -10.93 1.42
CA GLU A 70 -6.99 -11.45 2.71
C GLU A 70 -7.07 -10.32 3.72
N TRP A 71 -7.88 -10.51 4.76
CA TRP A 71 -8.00 -9.51 5.82
C TRP A 71 -6.74 -9.49 6.68
N ASP A 72 -6.23 -8.29 6.94
CA ASP A 72 -5.14 -8.09 7.88
C ASP A 72 -5.74 -8.10 9.30
N LYS A 73 -5.47 -9.16 10.05
CA LYS A 73 -6.03 -9.36 11.39
C LYS A 73 -5.26 -8.62 12.47
N ASP A 74 -4.02 -8.20 12.15
CA ASP A 74 -3.10 -7.59 13.10
C ASP A 74 -2.92 -6.09 12.88
N GLY A 75 -3.46 -5.56 11.78
CA GLY A 75 -3.32 -4.15 11.43
C GLY A 75 -4.14 -3.22 12.33
N ASP A 76 -3.59 -2.05 12.64
CA ASP A 76 -4.29 -1.00 13.39
C ASP A 76 -5.07 -0.11 12.41
N ASP A 77 -6.39 -0.19 12.47
CA ASP A 77 -7.30 0.52 11.57
C ASP A 77 -7.06 2.03 11.58
N GLU A 78 -6.91 2.62 12.76
CA GLU A 78 -6.75 4.07 12.90
C GLU A 78 -5.43 4.55 12.32
N ILE A 79 -4.34 3.80 12.53
CA ILE A 79 -3.02 4.14 12.01
C ILE A 79 -3.03 4.05 10.47
N TYR A 80 -3.59 2.98 9.91
CA TYR A 80 -3.66 2.85 8.45
C TYR A 80 -4.58 3.90 7.82
N ASP A 81 -5.66 4.27 8.50
CA ASP A 81 -6.51 5.37 8.02
C ASP A 81 -5.75 6.70 7.98
N LEU A 82 -4.90 6.97 8.96
CA LEU A 82 -4.04 8.16 8.96
C LEU A 82 -3.04 8.13 7.78
N TYR A 83 -2.43 6.98 7.49
CA TYR A 83 -1.59 6.83 6.30
C TYR A 83 -2.37 7.08 5.01
N ALA A 84 -3.60 6.56 4.94
CA ALA A 84 -4.47 6.78 3.79
C ALA A 84 -4.79 8.27 3.61
N GLN A 85 -5.05 8.99 4.70
CA GLN A 85 -5.31 10.44 4.65
C GLN A 85 -4.09 11.21 4.14
N VAL A 86 -2.88 10.83 4.56
CA VAL A 86 -1.65 11.46 4.04
C VAL A 86 -1.49 11.18 2.54
N CYS A 87 -1.81 9.97 2.09
CA CYS A 87 -1.84 9.67 0.66
C CYS A 87 -2.81 10.59 -0.09
N GLU A 88 -4.01 10.78 0.44
CA GLU A 88 -5.00 11.68 -0.16
C GLU A 88 -4.51 13.12 -0.25
N GLU A 89 -3.84 13.63 0.79
CA GLU A 89 -3.24 14.97 0.78
C GLU A 89 -2.22 15.13 -0.35
N ARG A 90 -1.59 14.05 -0.77
CA ARG A 90 -0.63 14.01 -1.87
C ARG A 90 -1.26 13.53 -3.18
N LYS A 91 -2.58 13.48 -3.25
CA LYS A 91 -3.37 13.08 -4.43
C LYS A 91 -3.11 11.63 -4.85
N ILE A 92 -2.83 10.78 -3.88
CA ILE A 92 -2.72 9.33 -4.08
C ILE A 92 -4.00 8.69 -3.57
N TYR A 93 -4.94 8.42 -4.49
CA TYR A 93 -6.26 7.88 -4.16
C TYR A 93 -6.41 6.43 -4.59
N SER A 94 -5.57 5.97 -5.51
CA SER A 94 -5.65 4.63 -6.07
C SER A 94 -4.24 4.10 -6.37
N VAL A 95 -4.16 2.81 -6.66
CA VAL A 95 -2.89 2.17 -7.03
C VAL A 95 -2.24 2.83 -8.25
N LEU A 96 -3.06 3.27 -9.23
CA LEU A 96 -2.56 3.96 -10.41
C LEU A 96 -1.78 5.23 -10.08
N ASP A 97 -2.20 5.94 -9.05
CA ASP A 97 -1.56 7.20 -8.66
C ASP A 97 -0.12 7.01 -8.16
N LEU A 98 0.27 5.78 -7.82
CA LEU A 98 1.63 5.47 -7.39
C LEU A 98 2.65 5.49 -8.52
N LYS A 99 2.21 5.57 -9.79
CA LYS A 99 3.09 5.56 -10.96
C LYS A 99 4.16 6.64 -10.94
N ASN A 100 3.87 7.80 -10.33
CA ASN A 100 4.80 8.92 -10.23
C ASN A 100 5.56 8.95 -8.91
N HIS A 101 5.43 7.90 -8.10
CA HIS A 101 6.01 7.80 -6.76
C HIS A 101 6.94 6.60 -6.63
N ILE A 102 7.55 6.16 -7.73
CA ILE A 102 8.48 5.03 -7.77
C ILE A 102 9.90 5.58 -7.60
N LEU A 103 10.61 5.13 -6.57
CA LEU A 103 11.93 5.62 -6.21
C LEU A 103 12.99 4.50 -6.27
N PRO A 104 14.26 4.84 -6.59
CA PRO A 104 15.37 3.93 -6.37
C PRO A 104 15.41 3.50 -4.90
N GLN A 105 15.97 2.31 -4.63
CA GLN A 105 15.91 1.70 -3.30
C GLN A 105 16.48 2.59 -2.19
N ASP A 106 17.60 3.25 -2.44
CA ASP A 106 18.23 4.14 -1.45
C ASP A 106 17.34 5.34 -1.10
N GLU A 107 16.73 5.97 -2.11
CA GLU A 107 15.78 7.08 -1.88
C GLU A 107 14.50 6.58 -1.23
N TYR A 108 14.02 5.39 -1.59
CA TYR A 108 12.85 4.77 -0.98
C TYR A 108 13.08 4.54 0.52
N GLU A 109 14.24 4.00 0.89
CA GLU A 109 14.57 3.78 2.29
C GLU A 109 14.65 5.11 3.06
N ALA A 110 15.32 6.12 2.48
CA ALA A 110 15.48 7.42 3.12
C ALA A 110 14.16 8.16 3.26
N LYS A 111 13.34 8.19 2.20
CA LYS A 111 12.09 8.98 2.20
C LYS A 111 10.92 8.25 2.85
N TRP A 112 10.81 6.93 2.63
CA TRP A 112 9.64 6.20 3.11
C TRP A 112 9.84 5.61 4.51
N TYR A 113 10.91 4.84 4.72
CA TYR A 113 11.12 4.22 6.03
C TYR A 113 11.37 5.24 7.13
N ASN A 114 12.20 6.24 6.86
CA ASN A 114 12.46 7.30 7.85
C ASN A 114 11.21 8.13 8.13
N TRP A 115 10.41 8.40 7.08
CA TRP A 115 9.14 9.11 7.23
C TRP A 115 8.16 8.29 8.08
N CYS A 116 8.05 6.98 7.83
CA CYS A 116 7.20 6.08 8.60
C CYS A 116 7.59 6.04 10.08
N ASP A 117 8.89 5.96 10.37
CA ASP A 117 9.37 5.95 11.75
C ASP A 117 8.96 7.22 12.50
N GLY A 118 9.17 8.39 11.89
CA GLY A 118 8.78 9.66 12.50
C GLY A 118 7.26 9.79 12.64
N PHE A 119 6.51 9.40 11.63
CA PHE A 119 5.05 9.44 11.66
C PHE A 119 4.48 8.49 12.72
N ASN A 120 4.98 7.28 12.80
CA ASN A 120 4.52 6.30 13.79
C ASN A 120 4.81 6.75 15.20
N GLN A 121 5.96 7.35 15.46
CA GLN A 121 6.31 7.90 16.77
C GLN A 121 5.33 9.03 17.16
N ALA A 122 5.11 9.98 16.27
CA ALA A 122 4.20 11.10 16.50
C ALA A 122 2.76 10.62 16.71
N THR A 123 2.30 9.69 15.88
CA THR A 123 0.93 9.13 15.96
C THR A 123 0.73 8.36 17.25
N THR A 124 1.71 7.55 17.66
CA THR A 124 1.65 6.80 18.91
C THR A 124 1.52 7.74 20.11
N LEU A 125 2.29 8.83 20.13
CA LEU A 125 2.21 9.84 21.19
C LEU A 125 0.83 10.50 21.23
N LEU A 126 0.27 10.86 20.10
CA LEU A 126 -1.06 11.47 20.00
C LEU A 126 -2.16 10.52 20.49
N LEU A 127 -2.11 9.25 20.10
CA LEU A 127 -3.07 8.24 20.53
C LEU A 127 -2.97 7.99 22.03
N LYS A 128 -1.78 7.94 22.60
CA LYS A 128 -1.58 7.80 24.04
C LYS A 128 -2.17 8.99 24.81
N ARG A 129 -2.08 10.20 24.27
CA ARG A 129 -2.67 11.41 24.88
C ARG A 129 -4.20 11.35 24.87
N LYS A 130 -4.81 10.82 23.82
CA LYS A 130 -6.26 10.67 23.71
C LYS A 130 -6.83 9.64 24.68
N LEU A 131 -6.04 8.63 25.05
CA LEU A 131 -6.46 7.57 25.96
C LEU A 131 -6.30 7.93 27.43
N LYS A 132 -5.67 9.04 27.71
CA LYS A 132 -5.58 9.59 29.06
C LYS A 132 -6.66 10.65 29.28
#